data_a18246e04b3f17dd71c24f29024717d0
#
_entry.id   a18246e04b3f17dd71c24f29024717d0
#
_cell.length_a   1.000
_cell.length_b   1.000
_cell.length_c   1.000
_cell.angle_alpha   90.00
_cell.angle_beta   90.00
_cell.angle_gamma   90.00
#
_symmetry.space_group_name_H-M   'P 1'
#
loop_
_entity.id
_entity.type
_entity.pdbx_description
1 polymer ?
#
loop_
_entity_poly.entity_id
_entity_poly.type
_entity_poly.pdbx_seq_one_letter_code
_entity_poly.pdbx_strand_id
1 'polypeptide(L)'
;MIRRPPRSTPLYSSAASDVYKRQELLGSKTLWSEAITLGLVLFLIQFYFRIDTIMLGVLASEREVGLYSVAFNLMEGTFFIPTIVMAAIFPGLSQTKLFSAYFRKGVLLLTLSGIVGGSVVFILAEWIFHLFFAPEFQHSADILQILAFAIPLVFWGYLMTQSLVALDHNRIYLGITAGGVLLNVLLNFWLIPEHGASGAAVATVITEALIPFSCFLMILKHQHSSVPAHGA
;
A
#
# COMPACT_ATOMS: atom_id res chain seq x y z
N MET A 1 54.75 42.43 16.58
CA MET A 1 53.53 42.10 15.79
C MET A 1 52.97 40.77 16.32
N ILE A 2 51.92 40.79 17.14
CA ILE A 2 51.30 39.62 17.72
C ILE A 2 50.14 39.23 16.79
N ARG A 3 50.23 38.12 16.06
CA ARG A 3 49.14 37.58 15.25
C ARG A 3 48.05 37.06 16.18
N ARG A 4 46.82 37.61 16.06
CA ARG A 4 45.64 37.05 16.73
C ARG A 4 45.31 35.69 16.11
N PRO A 5 44.95 34.66 16.92
CA PRO A 5 44.51 33.37 16.39
C PRO A 5 43.16 33.53 15.69
N PRO A 6 42.85 32.68 14.67
CA PRO A 6 41.58 32.72 13.96
C PRO A 6 40.44 32.40 14.94
N ARG A 7 39.37 33.20 14.93
CA ARG A 7 38.14 32.91 15.67
C ARG A 7 37.54 31.61 15.10
N SER A 8 37.69 30.53 15.85
CA SER A 8 36.92 29.33 15.65
C SER A 8 35.45 29.67 15.92
N THR A 9 34.63 29.78 14.89
CA THR A 9 33.17 29.78 15.04
C THR A 9 32.76 28.46 15.68
N PRO A 10 32.06 28.48 16.82
CA PRO A 10 31.77 27.26 17.54
C PRO A 10 30.85 26.36 16.72
N LEU A 11 31.26 25.15 16.44
CA LEU A 11 30.42 24.07 15.88
C LEU A 11 29.12 23.86 16.67
N TYR A 12 29.07 24.33 17.91
CA TYR A 12 27.88 24.32 18.77
C TYR A 12 26.77 25.27 18.31
N SER A 13 27.04 26.34 17.57
CA SER A 13 25.99 27.27 17.14
C SER A 13 25.20 26.73 15.95
N SER A 14 25.82 25.97 15.06
CA SER A 14 25.09 25.34 13.92
C SER A 14 24.25 24.15 14.40
N ALA A 15 24.78 23.32 15.31
CA ALA A 15 24.03 22.21 15.89
C ALA A 15 22.85 22.70 16.74
N ALA A 16 23.01 23.78 17.51
CA ALA A 16 21.92 24.39 18.28
C ALA A 16 20.87 24.99 17.35
N SER A 17 21.26 25.67 16.27
CA SER A 17 20.29 26.23 15.29
C SER A 17 19.54 25.15 14.55
N ASP A 18 20.16 24.01 14.26
CA ASP A 18 19.50 22.83 13.66
C ASP A 18 18.50 22.16 14.62
N VAL A 19 18.85 22.09 15.91
CA VAL A 19 17.92 21.58 16.94
C VAL A 19 16.73 22.53 17.11
N TYR A 20 16.96 23.86 17.18
CA TYR A 20 15.87 24.85 17.24
C TYR A 20 14.97 24.81 16.01
N LYS A 21 15.53 24.75 14.79
CA LYS A 21 14.74 24.58 13.57
C LYS A 21 13.92 23.27 13.57
N ARG A 22 14.47 22.18 14.07
CA ARG A 22 13.71 20.93 14.24
C ARG A 22 12.58 21.07 15.25
N GLN A 23 12.78 21.81 16.35
CA GLN A 23 11.73 22.06 17.34
C GLN A 23 10.61 22.95 16.80
N GLU A 24 10.93 24.00 16.02
CA GLU A 24 9.91 24.80 15.33
C GLU A 24 9.13 23.99 14.29
N LEU A 25 9.78 23.09 13.56
CA LEU A 25 9.13 22.16 12.65
C LEU A 25 8.18 21.22 13.41
N LEU A 26 8.60 20.66 14.55
CA LEU A 26 7.75 19.78 15.37
C LEU A 26 6.53 20.51 15.98
N GLY A 27 6.58 21.83 16.15
CA GLY A 27 5.45 22.66 16.59
C GLY A 27 4.54 23.14 15.46
N SER A 28 4.86 22.87 14.18
CA SER A 28 4.07 23.36 13.06
C SER A 28 2.76 22.59 12.91
N LYS A 29 1.64 23.32 12.80
CA LYS A 29 0.30 22.74 12.56
C LYS A 29 0.27 21.89 11.28
N THR A 30 1.13 22.18 10.31
CA THR A 30 1.26 21.46 9.05
C THR A 30 1.81 20.04 9.27
N LEU A 31 2.88 19.88 10.06
CA LEU A 31 3.44 18.57 10.38
C LEU A 31 2.45 17.70 11.15
N TRP A 32 1.75 18.25 12.11
CA TRP A 32 0.70 17.51 12.83
C TRP A 32 -0.44 17.07 11.90
N SER A 33 -0.86 17.95 10.99
CA SER A 33 -1.88 17.62 9.98
C SER A 33 -1.43 16.47 9.08
N GLU A 34 -0.19 16.49 8.58
CA GLU A 34 0.35 15.41 7.74
C GLU A 34 0.53 14.10 8.53
N ALA A 35 1.05 14.16 9.75
CA ALA A 35 1.22 13.00 10.61
C ALA A 35 -0.13 12.34 10.95
N ILE A 36 -1.16 13.12 11.27
CA ILE A 36 -2.51 12.62 11.51
C ILE A 36 -3.09 12.00 10.24
N THR A 37 -2.92 12.65 9.09
CA THR A 37 -3.41 12.13 7.81
C THR A 37 -2.79 10.77 7.48
N LEU A 38 -1.47 10.64 7.59
CA LEU A 38 -0.78 9.36 7.37
C LEU A 38 -1.14 8.32 8.43
N GLY A 39 -1.29 8.72 9.68
CA GLY A 39 -1.75 7.83 10.76
C GLY A 39 -3.15 7.28 10.49
N LEU A 40 -4.07 8.10 10.00
CA LEU A 40 -5.41 7.65 9.59
C LEU A 40 -5.36 6.72 8.38
N VAL A 41 -4.49 6.98 7.40
CA VAL A 41 -4.27 6.06 6.27
C VAL A 41 -3.80 4.70 6.77
N LEU A 42 -2.78 4.65 7.64
CA LEU A 42 -2.27 3.40 8.20
C LEU A 42 -3.35 2.66 9.00
N PHE A 43 -4.14 3.37 9.79
CA PHE A 43 -5.26 2.79 10.52
C PHE A 43 -6.30 2.18 9.58
N LEU A 44 -6.70 2.90 8.53
CA LEU A 44 -7.65 2.41 7.53
C LEU A 44 -7.12 1.18 6.78
N ILE A 45 -5.82 1.14 6.45
CA ILE A 45 -5.21 -0.03 5.82
C ILE A 45 -5.28 -1.25 6.75
N GLN A 46 -4.93 -1.08 8.03
CA GLN A 46 -5.01 -2.19 9.01
C GLN A 46 -6.45 -2.66 9.21
N PHE A 47 -7.40 -1.73 9.25
CA PHE A 47 -8.83 -2.04 9.32
C PHE A 47 -9.30 -2.77 8.06
N TYR A 48 -8.90 -2.31 6.88
CA TYR A 48 -9.20 -2.92 5.60
C TYR A 48 -8.76 -4.39 5.53
N PHE A 49 -7.55 -4.72 5.97
CA PHE A 49 -7.05 -6.10 5.96
C PHE A 49 -7.75 -7.03 6.98
N ARG A 50 -8.52 -6.51 7.90
CA ARG A 50 -9.22 -7.31 8.93
C ARG A 50 -10.74 -7.31 8.77
N ILE A 51 -11.28 -6.36 8.01
CA ILE A 51 -12.73 -6.19 7.90
C ILE A 51 -13.41 -7.38 7.23
N ASP A 52 -12.78 -8.00 6.23
CA ASP A 52 -13.29 -9.20 5.55
C ASP A 52 -13.52 -10.34 6.55
N THR A 53 -12.51 -10.61 7.40
CA THR A 53 -12.58 -11.63 8.44
C THR A 53 -13.67 -11.34 9.48
N ILE A 54 -13.79 -10.06 9.89
CA ILE A 54 -14.84 -9.62 10.84
C ILE A 54 -16.22 -9.81 10.20
N MET A 55 -16.40 -9.40 8.95
CA MET A 55 -17.68 -9.50 8.26
C MET A 55 -18.06 -10.96 8.00
N LEU A 56 -17.10 -11.83 7.67
CA LEU A 56 -17.32 -13.27 7.57
C LEU A 56 -17.83 -13.88 8.86
N GLY A 57 -17.27 -13.47 10.02
CA GLY A 57 -17.74 -13.93 11.33
C GLY A 57 -19.16 -13.49 11.67
N VAL A 58 -19.62 -12.34 11.15
CA VAL A 58 -20.96 -11.81 11.38
C VAL A 58 -21.98 -12.31 10.35
N LEU A 59 -21.59 -12.42 9.09
CA LEU A 59 -22.50 -12.65 7.96
C LEU A 59 -22.51 -14.12 7.47
N ALA A 60 -21.51 -14.92 7.85
CA ALA A 60 -21.41 -16.32 7.43
C ALA A 60 -21.21 -17.27 8.65
N SER A 61 -20.01 -17.83 8.82
CA SER A 61 -19.72 -18.77 9.90
C SER A 61 -18.26 -18.75 10.33
N GLU A 62 -17.95 -19.28 11.53
CA GLU A 62 -16.56 -19.45 11.99
C GLU A 62 -15.72 -20.33 11.05
N ARG A 63 -16.34 -21.29 10.39
CA ARG A 63 -15.68 -22.13 9.38
C ARG A 63 -15.20 -21.29 8.20
N GLU A 64 -16.05 -20.40 7.67
CA GLU A 64 -15.70 -19.50 6.56
C GLU A 64 -14.58 -18.53 6.96
N VAL A 65 -14.60 -18.04 8.21
CA VAL A 65 -13.51 -17.22 8.77
C VAL A 65 -12.20 -18.00 8.76
N GLY A 66 -12.22 -19.27 9.18
CA GLY A 66 -11.04 -20.13 9.19
C GLY A 66 -10.48 -20.36 7.79
N LEU A 67 -11.33 -20.74 6.84
CA LEU A 67 -10.95 -21.00 5.45
C LEU A 67 -10.36 -19.76 4.77
N TYR A 68 -11.00 -18.60 4.93
CA TYR A 68 -10.53 -17.33 4.37
C TYR A 68 -9.21 -16.88 5.00
N SER A 69 -9.11 -16.92 6.34
CA SER A 69 -7.93 -16.43 7.05
C SER A 69 -6.66 -17.17 6.67
N VAL A 70 -6.72 -18.49 6.48
CA VAL A 70 -5.57 -19.28 6.06
C VAL A 70 -5.14 -18.89 4.64
N ALA A 71 -6.09 -18.79 3.71
CA ALA A 71 -5.81 -18.39 2.32
C ALA A 71 -5.25 -16.96 2.27
N PHE A 72 -5.87 -16.02 3.00
CA PHE A 72 -5.43 -14.63 3.04
C PHE A 72 -4.03 -14.46 3.63
N ASN A 73 -3.70 -15.16 4.73
CA ASN A 73 -2.37 -15.11 5.33
C ASN A 73 -1.28 -15.63 4.37
N LEU A 74 -1.57 -16.65 3.55
CA LEU A 74 -0.64 -17.12 2.52
C LEU A 74 -0.43 -16.07 1.42
N MET A 75 -1.49 -15.38 0.98
CA MET A 75 -1.38 -14.26 0.05
C MET A 75 -0.59 -13.10 0.69
N GLU A 76 -0.94 -12.70 1.93
CA GLU A 76 -0.27 -11.62 2.67
C GLU A 76 1.24 -11.89 2.82
N GLY A 77 1.65 -13.16 2.96
CA GLY A 77 3.04 -13.58 2.96
C GLY A 77 3.82 -13.16 1.71
N THR A 78 3.17 -12.87 0.59
CA THR A 78 3.85 -12.38 -0.62
C THR A 78 4.19 -10.87 -0.55
N PHE A 79 3.60 -10.11 0.37
CA PHE A 79 3.72 -8.65 0.44
C PHE A 79 5.10 -8.17 0.88
N PHE A 80 5.96 -9.06 1.37
CA PHE A 80 7.37 -8.70 1.63
C PHE A 80 8.11 -8.32 0.34
N ILE A 81 7.72 -8.87 -0.82
CA ILE A 81 8.38 -8.58 -2.10
C ILE A 81 8.19 -7.11 -2.51
N PRO A 82 6.95 -6.59 -2.65
CA PRO A 82 6.75 -5.18 -2.97
C PRO A 82 7.32 -4.25 -1.89
N THR A 83 7.30 -4.64 -0.62
CA THR A 83 7.88 -3.85 0.47
C THR A 83 9.39 -3.64 0.26
N ILE A 84 10.15 -4.71 -0.06
CA ILE A 84 11.60 -4.62 -0.33
C ILE A 84 11.87 -3.77 -1.58
N VAL A 85 11.12 -4.01 -2.66
CA VAL A 85 11.28 -3.23 -3.91
C VAL A 85 11.01 -1.74 -3.65
N MET A 86 9.94 -1.41 -2.92
CA MET A 86 9.60 -0.03 -2.59
C MET A 86 10.64 0.62 -1.68
N ALA A 87 11.19 -0.08 -0.69
CA ALA A 87 12.28 0.45 0.14
C ALA A 87 13.50 0.86 -0.70
N ALA A 88 13.78 0.13 -1.78
CA ALA A 88 14.91 0.45 -2.67
C ALA A 88 14.62 1.62 -3.63
N ILE A 89 13.38 1.78 -4.10
CA ILE A 89 13.05 2.79 -5.13
C ILE A 89 12.44 4.08 -4.56
N PHE A 90 11.85 4.05 -3.37
CA PHE A 90 11.18 5.20 -2.76
C PHE A 90 12.05 6.46 -2.64
N PRO A 91 13.36 6.39 -2.25
CA PRO A 91 14.21 7.58 -2.22
C PRO A 91 14.36 8.26 -3.58
N GLY A 92 14.28 7.50 -4.68
CA GLY A 92 14.30 8.03 -6.04
C GLY A 92 12.96 8.63 -6.46
N LEU A 93 11.83 8.06 -5.98
CA LEU A 93 10.49 8.61 -6.21
C LEU A 93 10.31 9.97 -5.51
N SER A 94 10.92 10.16 -4.35
CA SER A 94 10.86 11.44 -3.61
C SER A 94 11.71 12.56 -4.24
N GLN A 95 12.47 12.28 -5.30
CA GLN A 95 13.28 13.27 -6.01
C GLN A 95 12.63 13.65 -7.35
N THR A 96 12.17 14.89 -7.51
CA THR A 96 11.45 15.36 -8.70
C THR A 96 12.15 15.01 -10.02
N LYS A 97 13.49 15.14 -10.09
CA LYS A 97 14.28 14.84 -11.30
C LYS A 97 14.36 13.35 -11.63
N LEU A 98 14.25 12.49 -10.62
CA LEU A 98 14.41 11.04 -10.75
C LEU A 98 13.07 10.30 -10.76
N PHE A 99 11.97 10.95 -10.35
CA PHE A 99 10.65 10.36 -10.20
C PHE A 99 10.25 9.49 -11.40
N SER A 100 10.26 10.07 -12.61
CA SER A 100 9.83 9.36 -13.83
C SER A 100 10.65 8.09 -14.13
N ALA A 101 11.96 8.13 -13.87
CA ALA A 101 12.83 6.98 -14.10
C ALA A 101 12.56 5.86 -13.08
N TYR A 102 12.45 6.21 -11.78
CA TYR A 102 12.19 5.26 -10.72
C TYR A 102 10.75 4.74 -10.77
N PHE A 103 9.78 5.57 -11.14
CA PHE A 103 8.39 5.16 -11.35
C PHE A 103 8.28 4.09 -12.44
N ARG A 104 8.90 4.32 -13.64
CA ARG A 104 8.91 3.31 -14.71
C ARG A 104 9.59 2.01 -14.28
N LYS A 105 10.69 2.11 -13.53
CA LYS A 105 11.39 0.96 -12.96
C LYS A 105 10.51 0.18 -11.99
N GLY A 106 9.79 0.90 -11.12
CA GLY A 106 8.82 0.33 -10.20
C GLY A 106 7.67 -0.37 -10.92
N VAL A 107 7.08 0.27 -11.94
CA VAL A 107 6.04 -0.35 -12.78
C VAL A 107 6.52 -1.67 -13.36
N LEU A 108 7.70 -1.70 -13.97
CA LEU A 108 8.23 -2.92 -14.56
C LEU A 108 8.46 -4.02 -13.51
N LEU A 109 9.20 -3.69 -12.44
CA LEU A 109 9.58 -4.67 -11.42
C LEU A 109 8.37 -5.24 -10.68
N LEU A 110 7.46 -4.36 -10.22
CA LEU A 110 6.32 -4.77 -9.42
C LEU A 110 5.23 -5.46 -10.26
N THR A 111 5.02 -5.04 -11.51
CA THR A 111 4.09 -5.74 -12.40
C THR A 111 4.60 -7.14 -12.74
N LEU A 112 5.87 -7.28 -13.15
CA LEU A 112 6.43 -8.59 -13.47
C LEU A 112 6.47 -9.52 -12.26
N SER A 113 6.99 -9.04 -11.11
CA SER A 113 7.04 -9.86 -9.89
C SER A 113 5.65 -10.20 -9.36
N GLY A 114 4.67 -9.29 -9.48
CA GLY A 114 3.28 -9.54 -9.10
C GLY A 114 2.61 -10.59 -9.98
N ILE A 115 2.77 -10.50 -11.30
CA ILE A 115 2.24 -11.51 -12.23
C ILE A 115 2.89 -12.88 -11.96
N VAL A 116 4.21 -12.93 -11.85
CA VAL A 116 4.92 -14.19 -11.55
C VAL A 116 4.48 -14.74 -10.19
N GLY A 117 4.47 -13.91 -9.14
CA GLY A 117 4.06 -14.32 -7.80
C GLY A 117 2.60 -14.81 -7.76
N GLY A 118 1.67 -14.06 -8.36
CA GLY A 118 0.26 -14.46 -8.46
C GLY A 118 0.09 -15.77 -9.23
N SER A 119 0.78 -15.94 -10.36
CA SER A 119 0.74 -17.19 -11.13
C SER A 119 1.29 -18.38 -10.35
N VAL A 120 2.40 -18.20 -9.64
CA VAL A 120 2.99 -19.25 -8.81
C VAL A 120 2.02 -19.64 -7.68
N VAL A 121 1.45 -18.65 -6.98
CA VAL A 121 0.47 -18.92 -5.91
C VAL A 121 -0.76 -19.61 -6.47
N PHE A 122 -1.30 -19.16 -7.61
CA PHE A 122 -2.46 -19.79 -8.25
C PHE A 122 -2.21 -21.27 -8.60
N ILE A 123 -1.07 -21.57 -9.22
CA ILE A 123 -0.72 -22.94 -9.64
C ILE A 123 -0.44 -23.84 -8.45
N LEU A 124 0.21 -23.31 -7.40
CA LEU A 124 0.62 -24.10 -6.25
C LEU A 124 -0.46 -24.17 -5.15
N ALA A 125 -1.56 -23.42 -5.24
CA ALA A 125 -2.57 -23.36 -4.19
C ALA A 125 -3.07 -24.76 -3.76
N GLU A 126 -3.54 -25.57 -4.69
CA GLU A 126 -4.02 -26.93 -4.39
C GLU A 126 -2.92 -27.80 -3.77
N TRP A 127 -1.70 -27.74 -4.30
CA TRP A 127 -0.54 -28.49 -3.80
C TRP A 127 -0.18 -28.09 -2.36
N ILE A 128 -0.20 -26.79 -2.06
CA ILE A 128 0.09 -26.27 -0.72
C ILE A 128 -0.94 -26.80 0.27
N PHE A 129 -2.23 -26.69 -0.06
CA PHE A 129 -3.28 -27.16 0.84
C PHE A 129 -3.31 -28.68 0.98
N HIS A 130 -3.05 -29.42 -0.09
CA HIS A 130 -3.00 -30.89 -0.04
C HIS A 130 -1.81 -31.41 0.79
N LEU A 131 -0.67 -30.73 0.76
CA LEU A 131 0.55 -31.21 1.41
C LEU A 131 0.69 -30.75 2.87
N PHE A 132 0.27 -29.52 3.18
CA PHE A 132 0.57 -28.87 4.46
C PHE A 132 -0.64 -28.66 5.38
N PHE A 133 -1.85 -28.83 4.88
CA PHE A 133 -3.07 -28.56 5.65
C PHE A 133 -3.97 -29.78 5.76
N ALA A 134 -4.80 -29.80 6.83
CA ALA A 134 -5.79 -30.84 7.02
C ALA A 134 -6.88 -30.81 5.91
N PRO A 135 -7.53 -31.95 5.60
CA PRO A 135 -8.53 -32.06 4.53
C PRO A 135 -9.67 -31.02 4.62
N GLU A 136 -10.00 -30.55 5.81
CA GLU A 136 -11.03 -29.55 6.07
C GLU A 136 -10.71 -28.17 5.47
N PHE A 137 -9.42 -27.88 5.20
CA PHE A 137 -8.94 -26.63 4.59
C PHE A 137 -8.79 -26.72 3.06
N GLN A 138 -9.16 -27.82 2.41
CA GLN A 138 -9.00 -27.95 0.95
C GLN A 138 -9.76 -26.84 0.19
N HIS A 139 -10.91 -26.41 0.68
CA HIS A 139 -11.66 -25.30 0.07
C HIS A 139 -10.92 -23.94 0.16
N SER A 140 -9.96 -23.79 1.07
CA SER A 140 -9.09 -22.61 1.11
C SER A 140 -8.16 -22.51 -0.10
N ALA A 141 -7.93 -23.59 -0.85
CA ALA A 141 -7.18 -23.56 -2.10
C ALA A 141 -7.93 -22.74 -3.17
N ASP A 142 -9.24 -22.94 -3.31
CA ASP A 142 -10.09 -22.19 -4.24
C ASP A 142 -10.09 -20.71 -3.89
N ILE A 143 -10.19 -20.39 -2.58
CA ILE A 143 -10.14 -19.03 -2.06
C ILE A 143 -8.78 -18.40 -2.37
N LEU A 144 -7.68 -19.13 -2.14
CA LEU A 144 -6.33 -18.65 -2.45
C LEU A 144 -6.13 -18.43 -3.97
N GLN A 145 -6.72 -19.27 -4.82
CA GLN A 145 -6.70 -19.08 -6.27
C GLN A 145 -7.41 -17.79 -6.68
N ILE A 146 -8.55 -17.45 -6.05
CA ILE A 146 -9.22 -16.16 -6.27
C ILE A 146 -8.31 -15.01 -5.80
N LEU A 147 -7.77 -15.09 -4.60
CA LEU A 147 -6.88 -14.09 -4.02
C LEU A 147 -5.56 -13.93 -4.81
N ALA A 148 -5.11 -14.96 -5.51
CA ALA A 148 -3.91 -14.88 -6.36
C ALA A 148 -4.03 -13.82 -7.46
N PHE A 149 -5.25 -13.51 -7.94
CA PHE A 149 -5.48 -12.38 -8.87
C PHE A 149 -5.29 -11.02 -8.20
N ALA A 150 -5.42 -10.93 -6.88
CA ALA A 150 -5.15 -9.69 -6.16
C ALA A 150 -3.63 -9.40 -6.06
N ILE A 151 -2.75 -10.40 -6.08
CA ILE A 151 -1.31 -10.22 -5.89
C ILE A 151 -0.69 -9.19 -6.85
N PRO A 152 -0.85 -9.29 -8.18
CA PRO A 152 -0.32 -8.27 -9.09
C PRO A 152 -0.94 -6.88 -8.87
N LEU A 153 -2.21 -6.82 -8.47
CA LEU A 153 -2.92 -5.58 -8.18
C LEU A 153 -2.37 -4.90 -6.91
N VAL A 154 -2.16 -5.69 -5.85
CA VAL A 154 -1.53 -5.24 -4.60
C VAL A 154 -0.11 -4.74 -4.86
N PHE A 155 0.69 -5.48 -5.64
CA PHE A 155 2.06 -5.06 -5.96
C PHE A 155 2.08 -3.73 -6.72
N TRP A 156 1.20 -3.57 -7.67
CA TRP A 156 1.01 -2.30 -8.36
C TRP A 156 0.48 -1.21 -7.42
N GLY A 157 -0.41 -1.58 -6.51
CA GLY A 157 -0.94 -0.72 -5.46
C GLY A 157 0.14 -0.13 -4.57
N TYR A 158 1.12 -0.92 -4.16
CA TYR A 158 2.27 -0.42 -3.39
C TYR A 158 2.99 0.73 -4.12
N LEU A 159 3.21 0.61 -5.42
CA LEU A 159 3.84 1.67 -6.20
C LEU A 159 2.96 2.92 -6.29
N MET A 160 1.67 2.75 -6.60
CA MET A 160 0.76 3.86 -6.82
C MET A 160 0.54 4.68 -5.53
N THR A 161 0.28 3.99 -4.41
CA THR A 161 0.06 4.64 -3.12
C THR A 161 1.32 5.33 -2.59
N GLN A 162 2.47 4.67 -2.67
CA GLN A 162 3.74 5.27 -2.25
C GLN A 162 4.18 6.42 -3.17
N SER A 163 3.79 6.40 -4.44
CA SER A 163 4.03 7.54 -5.35
C SER A 163 3.20 8.77 -4.96
N LEU A 164 1.95 8.60 -4.50
CA LEU A 164 1.17 9.72 -3.96
C LEU A 164 1.80 10.30 -2.69
N VAL A 165 2.33 9.46 -1.81
CA VAL A 165 3.08 9.90 -0.62
C VAL A 165 4.34 10.66 -1.03
N ALA A 166 5.10 10.16 -2.00
CA ALA A 166 6.31 10.81 -2.51
C ALA A 166 6.02 12.17 -3.18
N LEU A 167 4.80 12.38 -3.67
CA LEU A 167 4.31 13.64 -4.26
C LEU A 167 3.59 14.55 -3.24
N ASP A 168 3.63 14.23 -1.94
CA ASP A 168 2.95 14.95 -0.85
C ASP A 168 1.40 15.02 -0.99
N HIS A 169 0.80 14.02 -1.67
CA HIS A 169 -0.64 13.95 -1.91
C HIS A 169 -1.36 13.08 -0.87
N ASN A 170 -0.96 13.19 0.39
CA ASN A 170 -1.44 12.37 1.51
C ASN A 170 -2.96 12.45 1.72
N ARG A 171 -3.58 13.63 1.54
CA ARG A 171 -5.03 13.81 1.67
C ARG A 171 -5.82 13.09 0.57
N ILE A 172 -5.29 13.10 -0.66
CA ILE A 172 -5.89 12.36 -1.78
C ILE A 172 -5.79 10.86 -1.51
N TYR A 173 -4.63 10.40 -1.04
CA TYR A 173 -4.42 9.01 -0.64
C TYR A 173 -5.40 8.60 0.46
N LEU A 174 -5.59 9.41 1.50
CA LEU A 174 -6.58 9.17 2.56
C LEU A 174 -7.99 9.01 1.98
N GLY A 175 -8.41 9.92 1.08
CA GLY A 175 -9.73 9.86 0.44
C GLY A 175 -9.94 8.60 -0.39
N ILE A 176 -8.94 8.20 -1.18
CA ILE A 176 -8.99 6.97 -2.00
C ILE A 176 -9.05 5.74 -1.10
N THR A 177 -8.22 5.67 -0.06
CA THR A 177 -8.21 4.56 0.89
C THR A 177 -9.54 4.43 1.64
N ALA A 178 -10.09 5.54 2.13
CA ALA A 178 -11.39 5.55 2.80
C ALA A 178 -12.52 5.10 1.86
N GLY A 179 -12.50 5.56 0.61
CA GLY A 179 -13.44 5.12 -0.43
C GLY A 179 -13.29 3.63 -0.74
N GLY A 180 -12.07 3.11 -0.80
CA GLY A 180 -11.77 1.70 -0.98
C GLY A 180 -12.30 0.83 0.17
N VAL A 181 -12.07 1.25 1.42
CA VAL A 181 -12.63 0.58 2.61
C VAL A 181 -14.14 0.51 2.54
N LEU A 182 -14.81 1.63 2.25
CA LEU A 182 -16.25 1.67 2.13
C LEU A 182 -16.77 0.74 1.04
N LEU A 183 -16.12 0.77 -0.12
CA LEU A 183 -16.46 -0.11 -1.24
C LEU A 183 -16.32 -1.59 -0.86
N ASN A 184 -15.21 -1.95 -0.22
CA ASN A 184 -14.96 -3.32 0.25
C ASN A 184 -16.05 -3.79 1.22
N VAL A 185 -16.42 -2.95 2.21
CA VAL A 185 -17.51 -3.24 3.14
C VAL A 185 -18.83 -3.47 2.41
N LEU A 186 -19.17 -2.63 1.43
CA LEU A 186 -20.40 -2.77 0.65
C LEU A 186 -20.40 -4.05 -0.20
N LEU A 187 -19.28 -4.37 -0.85
CA LEU A 187 -19.12 -5.60 -1.63
C LEU A 187 -19.22 -6.83 -0.73
N ASN A 188 -18.56 -6.83 0.41
CA ASN A 188 -18.63 -7.91 1.39
C ASN A 188 -20.05 -8.12 1.92
N PHE A 189 -20.76 -7.04 2.23
CA PHE A 189 -22.14 -7.11 2.69
C PHE A 189 -23.05 -7.78 1.65
N TRP A 190 -22.75 -7.64 0.38
CA TRP A 190 -23.53 -8.22 -0.72
C TRP A 190 -23.06 -9.63 -1.12
N LEU A 191 -21.73 -9.86 -1.16
CA LEU A 191 -21.17 -11.11 -1.68
C LEU A 191 -21.03 -12.21 -0.61
N ILE A 192 -20.76 -11.87 0.65
CA ILE A 192 -20.56 -12.85 1.71
C ILE A 192 -21.82 -13.70 1.98
N PRO A 193 -23.05 -13.14 2.05
CA PRO A 193 -24.24 -13.95 2.33
C PRO A 193 -24.50 -15.05 1.30
N GLU A 194 -24.14 -14.84 0.05
CA GLU A 194 -24.36 -15.80 -1.03
C GLU A 194 -23.16 -16.72 -1.30
N HIS A 195 -21.93 -16.22 -1.09
CA HIS A 195 -20.70 -16.88 -1.53
C HIS A 195 -19.68 -17.16 -0.43
N GLY A 196 -19.99 -16.80 0.83
CA GLY A 196 -19.09 -17.01 1.97
C GLY A 196 -17.70 -16.40 1.77
N ALA A 197 -16.68 -17.17 2.10
CA ALA A 197 -15.27 -16.77 1.99
C ALA A 197 -14.83 -16.45 0.55
N SER A 198 -15.37 -17.14 -0.44
CA SER A 198 -15.11 -16.83 -1.86
C SER A 198 -15.66 -15.46 -2.24
N GLY A 199 -16.81 -15.07 -1.69
CA GLY A 199 -17.39 -13.73 -1.86
C GLY A 199 -16.49 -12.63 -1.30
N ALA A 200 -15.91 -12.83 -0.11
CA ALA A 200 -14.94 -11.93 0.49
C ALA A 200 -13.67 -11.82 -0.38
N ALA A 201 -13.16 -12.94 -0.91
CA ALA A 201 -12.00 -12.93 -1.79
C ALA A 201 -12.25 -12.14 -3.09
N VAL A 202 -13.43 -12.28 -3.69
CA VAL A 202 -13.83 -11.49 -4.87
C VAL A 202 -13.93 -9.99 -4.53
N ALA A 203 -14.52 -9.64 -3.37
CA ALA A 203 -14.59 -8.24 -2.91
C ALA A 203 -13.19 -7.64 -2.78
N THR A 204 -12.24 -8.39 -2.21
CA THR A 204 -10.83 -7.98 -2.09
C THR A 204 -10.22 -7.75 -3.48
N VAL A 205 -10.35 -8.66 -4.43
CA VAL A 205 -9.79 -8.51 -5.79
C VAL A 205 -10.33 -7.25 -6.48
N ILE A 206 -11.64 -7.00 -6.39
CA ILE A 206 -12.27 -5.81 -6.98
C ILE A 206 -11.71 -4.53 -6.35
N THR A 207 -11.61 -4.50 -5.03
CA THR A 207 -11.12 -3.32 -4.31
C THR A 207 -9.64 -3.06 -4.59
N GLU A 208 -8.82 -4.12 -4.64
CA GLU A 208 -7.40 -4.04 -4.99
C GLU A 208 -7.15 -3.65 -6.47
N ALA A 209 -8.14 -3.79 -7.35
CA ALA A 209 -8.07 -3.22 -8.68
C ALA A 209 -8.38 -1.71 -8.69
N LEU A 210 -9.38 -1.28 -7.93
CA LEU A 210 -9.90 0.09 -8.01
C LEU A 210 -9.05 1.10 -7.24
N ILE A 211 -8.47 0.73 -6.09
CA ILE A 211 -7.61 1.64 -5.31
C ILE A 211 -6.38 2.08 -6.11
N PRO A 212 -5.53 1.19 -6.65
CA PRO A 212 -4.35 1.58 -7.42
C PRO A 212 -4.72 2.33 -8.70
N PHE A 213 -5.80 1.93 -9.36
CA PHE A 213 -6.28 2.61 -10.56
C PHE A 213 -6.66 4.06 -10.27
N SER A 214 -7.38 4.31 -9.16
CA SER A 214 -7.72 5.65 -8.70
C SER A 214 -6.47 6.49 -8.37
N CYS A 215 -5.49 5.89 -7.70
CA CYS A 215 -4.20 6.54 -7.44
C CYS A 215 -3.47 6.90 -8.74
N PHE A 216 -3.44 5.98 -9.71
CA PHE A 216 -2.81 6.20 -11.02
C PHE A 216 -3.43 7.38 -11.76
N LEU A 217 -4.77 7.47 -11.81
CA LEU A 217 -5.46 8.59 -12.43
C LEU A 217 -5.09 9.94 -11.79
N MET A 218 -4.93 9.98 -10.45
CA MET A 218 -4.50 11.19 -9.75
C MET A 218 -3.05 11.57 -10.06
N ILE A 219 -2.15 10.59 -10.16
CA ILE A 219 -0.75 10.82 -10.56
C ILE A 219 -0.69 11.41 -11.99
N LEU A 220 -1.44 10.85 -12.93
CA LEU A 220 -1.50 11.36 -14.31
C LEU A 220 -2.01 12.82 -14.35
N LYS A 221 -3.09 13.11 -13.63
CA LYS A 221 -3.65 14.47 -13.55
C LYS A 221 -2.64 15.47 -13.03
N HIS A 222 -1.86 15.09 -12.03
CA HIS A 222 -0.84 15.96 -11.45
C HIS A 222 0.30 16.25 -12.45
N GLN A 223 0.77 15.24 -13.19
CA GLN A 223 1.82 15.42 -14.19
C GLN A 223 1.39 16.37 -15.32
N HIS A 224 0.13 16.33 -15.73
CA HIS A 224 -0.41 17.26 -16.73
C HIS A 224 -0.53 18.71 -16.23
N SER A 225 -0.80 18.89 -14.93
CA SER A 225 -0.94 20.23 -14.34
C SER A 225 0.41 20.92 -14.08
N SER A 226 1.51 20.16 -14.02
CA SER A 226 2.87 20.67 -13.76
C SER A 226 3.66 21.01 -15.03
N VAL A 227 3.12 20.77 -16.23
CA VAL A 227 3.71 21.24 -17.50
C VAL A 227 3.22 22.67 -17.74
N PRO A 228 4.08 23.71 -17.61
CA PRO A 228 3.69 25.08 -17.99
C PRO A 228 3.35 25.05 -19.48
N ALA A 229 2.25 25.70 -19.85
CA ALA A 229 1.93 26.01 -21.26
C ALA A 229 3.01 26.95 -21.82
N HIS A 230 4.13 26.39 -22.23
CA HIS A 230 5.10 27.11 -23.04
C HIS A 230 4.72 26.92 -24.52
N GLY A 231 4.12 27.97 -25.09
CA GLY A 231 3.93 28.05 -26.54
C GLY A 231 2.63 28.71 -26.96
N ALA A 232 2.52 30.02 -26.76
CA ALA A 232 1.74 30.91 -27.62
C ALA A 232 2.49 32.23 -27.76
#